data_761ca4ae95073946a4d2931e97442954
#
_entry.id   761ca4ae95073946a4d2931e97442954
#
_cell.length_a   1.000
_cell.length_b   1.000
_cell.length_c   1.000
_cell.angle_alpha   90.00
_cell.angle_beta   90.00
_cell.angle_gamma   90.00
#
_symmetry.space_group_name_H-M   'P 1'
#
loop_
_entity.id
_entity.type
_entity.pdbx_description
1 polymer ?
#
loop_
_entity_poly.entity_id
_entity_poly.type
_entity_poly.pdbx_seq_one_letter_code
_entity_poly.pdbx_strand_id
1 'polypeptide(L)'
;VQGHGAYPDEQILEDPEITVSGAPTEEGNNKWEYYVNEIHEMDNFVKELTDKLADYPEDVVLVMYGDHLPTMGLTVEDLDNKYLFQTEYVMWDNFGLQKKEENLAAYQMAAEVMDRVGIHEGTIFRYHQARRNTKNYQVDLETLQYDLLYGERYSYGGESPYLRTRMRMGIYDVTLDSIQCISETDHTYYIKGTEFTPSSEVKLNGEWYDTVYVNPTTLMITGTELNDFDRLAVIQRSNSSTRKPLSKSYDRSCYALYSENKWKLNNNTDTE
;
A
#
# COMPACT_ATOMS: atom_id res chain seq x y z
N VAL A 1 -3.93 0.19 -12.30
CA VAL A 1 -4.49 -1.16 -12.33
C VAL A 1 -5.56 -1.19 -13.41
N GLN A 2 -5.43 -2.11 -14.37
CA GLN A 2 -6.35 -2.24 -15.49
C GLN A 2 -7.75 -2.60 -15.02
N GLY A 3 -8.76 -2.11 -15.74
CA GLY A 3 -10.17 -2.38 -15.45
C GLY A 3 -10.77 -1.59 -14.27
N HIS A 4 -10.01 -0.73 -13.59
CA HIS A 4 -10.53 0.12 -12.53
C HIS A 4 -11.22 1.37 -13.09
N GLY A 5 -12.43 1.69 -12.64
CA GLY A 5 -13.13 2.95 -13.01
C GLY A 5 -12.32 4.22 -12.67
N ALA A 6 -12.56 5.42 -13.24
CA ALA A 6 -13.80 5.82 -13.92
C ALA A 6 -13.80 5.41 -15.39
N TYR A 7 -14.89 4.82 -15.82
CA TYR A 7 -15.09 4.39 -17.22
C TYR A 7 -15.56 5.57 -18.06
N PRO A 8 -15.02 5.77 -19.29
CA PRO A 8 -15.32 6.93 -20.11
C PRO A 8 -16.75 6.87 -20.67
N ASP A 9 -17.42 8.02 -20.71
CA ASP A 9 -18.73 8.18 -21.33
C ASP A 9 -18.64 8.20 -22.87
N GLU A 10 -17.48 8.63 -23.39
CA GLU A 10 -17.21 8.72 -24.83
C GLU A 10 -16.34 7.55 -25.29
N GLN A 11 -16.43 7.21 -26.59
CA GLN A 11 -15.55 6.24 -27.20
C GLN A 11 -14.11 6.81 -27.28
N ILE A 12 -13.19 6.20 -26.53
CA ILE A 12 -11.78 6.61 -26.49
C ILE A 12 -10.83 5.57 -27.10
N LEU A 13 -11.31 4.34 -27.33
CA LEU A 13 -10.52 3.30 -27.97
C LEU A 13 -10.57 3.49 -29.49
N GLU A 14 -9.40 3.63 -30.13
CA GLU A 14 -9.31 3.84 -31.58
C GLU A 14 -9.61 2.55 -32.38
N ASP A 15 -9.23 1.39 -31.84
CA ASP A 15 -9.40 0.08 -32.49
C ASP A 15 -9.64 -1.00 -31.41
N PRO A 16 -10.85 -1.04 -30.82
CA PRO A 16 -11.16 -2.01 -29.75
C PRO A 16 -11.17 -3.43 -30.29
N GLU A 17 -10.52 -4.37 -29.62
CA GLU A 17 -10.54 -5.78 -29.99
C GLU A 17 -11.91 -6.42 -29.72
N ILE A 18 -12.63 -5.90 -28.72
CA ILE A 18 -13.97 -6.34 -28.35
C ILE A 18 -14.92 -5.15 -28.48
N THR A 19 -15.97 -5.31 -29.31
CA THR A 19 -17.02 -4.30 -29.44
C THR A 19 -18.23 -4.66 -28.59
N VAL A 20 -18.88 -3.66 -27.97
CA VAL A 20 -20.05 -3.84 -27.11
C VAL A 20 -21.26 -3.09 -27.68
N SER A 21 -22.40 -3.75 -27.65
CA SER A 21 -23.68 -3.15 -28.02
C SER A 21 -24.81 -3.69 -27.15
N GLY A 22 -25.93 -2.95 -27.06
CA GLY A 22 -27.11 -3.39 -26.33
C GLY A 22 -27.31 -2.80 -24.97
N ALA A 23 -26.41 -1.93 -24.50
CA ALA A 23 -26.68 -1.13 -23.32
C ALA A 23 -27.82 -0.12 -23.59
N PRO A 24 -28.53 0.35 -22.55
CA PRO A 24 -29.65 1.28 -22.71
C PRO A 24 -29.26 2.63 -23.35
N THR A 25 -28.00 3.02 -23.25
CA THR A 25 -27.45 4.28 -23.80
C THR A 25 -26.15 4.05 -24.52
N GLU A 26 -25.75 4.97 -25.40
CA GLU A 26 -24.45 4.96 -26.07
C GLU A 26 -23.30 5.09 -25.07
N GLU A 27 -23.42 5.96 -24.07
CA GLU A 27 -22.46 6.07 -22.94
C GLU A 27 -22.29 4.73 -22.22
N GLY A 28 -23.37 3.98 -22.02
CA GLY A 28 -23.32 2.63 -21.44
C GLY A 28 -22.52 1.67 -22.31
N ASN A 29 -22.73 1.67 -23.63
CA ASN A 29 -21.94 0.85 -24.55
C ASN A 29 -20.47 1.21 -24.47
N ASN A 30 -20.11 2.52 -24.45
CA ASN A 30 -18.72 2.98 -24.38
C ASN A 30 -18.03 2.54 -23.07
N LYS A 31 -18.72 2.67 -21.94
CA LYS A 31 -18.22 2.19 -20.64
C LYS A 31 -17.94 0.69 -20.61
N TRP A 32 -18.90 -0.09 -21.10
CA TRP A 32 -18.75 -1.54 -21.15
C TRP A 32 -17.69 -1.96 -22.15
N GLU A 33 -17.59 -1.32 -23.31
CA GLU A 33 -16.56 -1.61 -24.31
C GLU A 33 -15.16 -1.32 -23.76
N TYR A 34 -14.98 -0.18 -23.10
CA TYR A 34 -13.74 0.13 -22.42
C TYR A 34 -13.40 -0.93 -21.38
N TYR A 35 -14.33 -1.27 -20.49
CA TYR A 35 -14.11 -2.23 -19.42
C TYR A 35 -13.72 -3.62 -19.94
N VAL A 36 -14.42 -4.15 -20.94
CA VAL A 36 -14.12 -5.50 -21.45
C VAL A 36 -12.79 -5.57 -22.19
N ASN A 37 -12.36 -4.48 -22.85
CA ASN A 37 -11.03 -4.42 -23.45
C ASN A 37 -9.93 -4.34 -22.39
N GLU A 38 -10.12 -3.60 -21.29
CA GLU A 38 -9.19 -3.61 -20.15
C GLU A 38 -9.09 -5.00 -19.49
N ILE A 39 -10.21 -5.73 -19.39
CA ILE A 39 -10.20 -7.13 -18.90
C ILE A 39 -9.49 -8.04 -19.89
N HIS A 40 -9.65 -7.82 -21.20
CA HIS A 40 -8.92 -8.59 -22.21
C HIS A 40 -7.40 -8.36 -22.12
N GLU A 41 -6.94 -7.13 -21.92
CA GLU A 41 -5.53 -6.84 -21.65
C GLU A 41 -5.04 -7.53 -20.36
N MET A 42 -5.85 -7.54 -19.31
CA MET A 42 -5.55 -8.25 -18.08
C MET A 42 -5.41 -9.76 -18.31
N ASP A 43 -6.28 -10.36 -19.10
CA ASP A 43 -6.23 -11.79 -19.46
C ASP A 43 -4.93 -12.13 -20.20
N ASN A 44 -4.52 -11.30 -21.16
CA ASN A 44 -3.24 -11.42 -21.84
C ASN A 44 -2.05 -11.33 -20.87
N PHE A 45 -2.09 -10.38 -19.94
CA PHE A 45 -1.06 -10.28 -18.88
C PHE A 45 -1.02 -11.51 -17.99
N VAL A 46 -2.19 -12.02 -17.55
CA VAL A 46 -2.29 -13.23 -16.72
C VAL A 46 -1.72 -14.43 -17.46
N LYS A 47 -1.99 -14.55 -18.75
CA LYS A 47 -1.40 -15.60 -19.58
C LYS A 47 0.12 -15.53 -19.61
N GLU A 48 0.70 -14.35 -19.88
CA GLU A 48 2.15 -14.18 -19.88
C GLU A 48 2.78 -14.49 -18.51
N LEU A 49 2.11 -14.06 -17.43
CA LEU A 49 2.55 -14.32 -16.06
C LEU A 49 2.56 -15.82 -15.75
N THR A 50 1.46 -16.53 -16.04
CA THR A 50 1.36 -17.96 -15.78
C THR A 50 2.30 -18.78 -16.66
N ASP A 51 2.51 -18.39 -17.93
CA ASP A 51 3.50 -19.02 -18.81
C ASP A 51 4.92 -18.90 -18.21
N LYS A 52 5.29 -17.75 -17.67
CA LYS A 52 6.59 -17.55 -17.00
C LYS A 52 6.70 -18.28 -15.66
N LEU A 53 5.64 -18.32 -14.89
CA LEU A 53 5.63 -18.99 -13.59
C LEU A 53 5.59 -20.53 -13.74
N ALA A 54 5.09 -21.05 -14.86
CA ALA A 54 5.10 -22.50 -15.14
C ALA A 54 6.52 -23.08 -15.20
N ASP A 55 7.48 -22.30 -15.68
CA ASP A 55 8.88 -22.68 -15.79
C ASP A 55 9.72 -22.21 -14.57
N TYR A 56 9.10 -21.63 -13.55
CA TYR A 56 9.82 -21.16 -12.37
C TYR A 56 10.33 -22.35 -11.53
N PRO A 57 11.58 -22.30 -11.03
CA PRO A 57 12.21 -23.47 -10.42
C PRO A 57 11.70 -23.82 -9.02
N GLU A 58 10.94 -22.97 -8.40
CA GLU A 58 10.34 -23.18 -7.08
C GLU A 58 8.82 -23.37 -7.20
N ASP A 59 8.20 -24.01 -6.21
CA ASP A 59 6.75 -24.16 -6.14
C ASP A 59 6.07 -22.80 -5.97
N VAL A 60 5.16 -22.47 -6.88
CA VAL A 60 4.42 -21.20 -6.91
C VAL A 60 2.93 -21.47 -6.86
N VAL A 61 2.23 -20.74 -5.98
CA VAL A 61 0.78 -20.60 -6.00
C VAL A 61 0.43 -19.16 -6.30
N LEU A 62 -0.35 -18.93 -7.35
CA LEU A 62 -0.91 -17.64 -7.72
C LEU A 62 -2.39 -17.62 -7.38
N VAL A 63 -2.83 -16.65 -6.57
CA VAL A 63 -4.23 -16.44 -6.24
C VAL A 63 -4.69 -15.12 -6.84
N MET A 64 -5.69 -15.19 -7.69
CA MET A 64 -6.30 -14.03 -8.35
C MET A 64 -7.76 -13.94 -7.92
N TYR A 65 -8.23 -12.75 -7.61
CA TYR A 65 -9.63 -12.52 -7.22
C TYR A 65 -10.08 -11.11 -7.59
N GLY A 66 -11.37 -10.95 -7.86
CA GLY A 66 -11.99 -9.64 -7.92
C GLY A 66 -12.27 -9.11 -6.53
N ASP A 67 -11.90 -7.87 -6.25
CA ASP A 67 -12.18 -7.20 -4.98
C ASP A 67 -13.62 -6.68 -4.92
N HIS A 68 -14.18 -6.26 -6.06
CA HIS A 68 -15.57 -5.83 -6.24
C HIS A 68 -15.99 -5.91 -7.71
N LEU A 69 -17.28 -5.78 -7.98
CA LEU A 69 -17.81 -5.64 -9.33
C LEU A 69 -17.49 -4.25 -9.92
N PRO A 70 -17.49 -4.10 -11.25
CA PRO A 70 -17.25 -2.81 -11.88
C PRO A 70 -18.34 -1.79 -11.49
N THR A 71 -17.91 -0.52 -11.33
CA THR A 71 -18.80 0.59 -10.91
C THR A 71 -19.68 1.08 -12.07
N MET A 72 -20.49 0.18 -12.63
CA MET A 72 -21.41 0.43 -13.76
C MET A 72 -22.85 0.69 -13.34
N GLY A 73 -23.08 0.94 -12.02
CA GLY A 73 -24.42 1.13 -11.47
C GLY A 73 -25.28 -0.13 -11.45
N LEU A 74 -24.64 -1.32 -11.40
CA LEU A 74 -25.33 -2.60 -11.35
C LEU A 74 -26.20 -2.74 -10.11
N THR A 75 -27.35 -3.36 -10.27
CA THR A 75 -28.29 -3.74 -9.21
C THR A 75 -28.37 -5.26 -9.08
N VAL A 76 -29.02 -5.75 -8.03
CA VAL A 76 -29.25 -7.20 -7.87
C VAL A 76 -30.08 -7.81 -8.99
N GLU A 77 -30.91 -7.01 -9.66
CA GLU A 77 -31.72 -7.42 -10.78
C GLU A 77 -30.91 -7.70 -12.05
N ASP A 78 -29.77 -7.00 -12.20
CA ASP A 78 -28.89 -7.14 -13.36
C ASP A 78 -28.00 -8.38 -13.27
N LEU A 79 -27.92 -9.02 -12.10
CA LEU A 79 -27.06 -10.17 -11.86
C LEU A 79 -27.83 -11.49 -11.80
N ASP A 80 -27.37 -12.51 -12.51
CA ASP A 80 -27.96 -13.83 -12.48
C ASP A 80 -27.97 -14.45 -11.09
N ASN A 81 -26.87 -14.29 -10.35
CA ASN A 81 -26.70 -14.82 -9.00
C ASN A 81 -27.37 -13.99 -7.90
N LYS A 82 -27.83 -12.76 -8.20
CA LYS A 82 -28.47 -11.82 -7.28
C LYS A 82 -27.60 -11.32 -6.11
N TYR A 83 -26.26 -11.40 -6.24
CA TYR A 83 -25.32 -11.00 -5.19
C TYR A 83 -24.34 -9.92 -5.66
N LEU A 84 -24.57 -8.65 -5.29
CA LEU A 84 -23.71 -7.50 -5.66
C LEU A 84 -22.29 -7.56 -5.08
N PHE A 85 -22.08 -8.29 -4.00
CA PHE A 85 -20.79 -8.36 -3.30
C PHE A 85 -20.10 -9.71 -3.49
N GLN A 86 -20.57 -10.52 -4.41
CA GLN A 86 -19.91 -11.76 -4.80
C GLN A 86 -19.00 -11.50 -6.00
N THR A 87 -17.76 -11.97 -5.90
CA THR A 87 -16.76 -11.98 -6.98
C THR A 87 -16.18 -13.38 -7.14
N GLU A 88 -15.45 -13.61 -8.20
CA GLU A 88 -14.78 -14.87 -8.45
C GLU A 88 -13.34 -14.84 -7.97
N TYR A 89 -12.80 -16.02 -7.63
CA TYR A 89 -11.39 -16.22 -7.39
C TYR A 89 -10.85 -17.43 -8.12
N VAL A 90 -9.57 -17.42 -8.46
CA VAL A 90 -8.87 -18.52 -9.11
C VAL A 90 -7.57 -18.77 -8.39
N MET A 91 -7.27 -20.05 -8.14
CA MET A 91 -5.95 -20.49 -7.70
C MET A 91 -5.28 -21.23 -8.86
N TRP A 92 -4.07 -20.79 -9.20
CA TRP A 92 -3.20 -21.42 -10.18
C TRP A 92 -1.88 -21.83 -9.49
N ASP A 93 -1.29 -22.92 -9.91
CA ASP A 93 0.00 -23.40 -9.40
C ASP A 93 0.82 -24.06 -10.53
N ASN A 94 2.16 -24.20 -10.32
CA ASN A 94 3.07 -24.85 -11.26
C ASN A 94 3.49 -26.26 -10.84
N PHE A 95 2.94 -26.82 -9.76
CA PHE A 95 3.36 -28.12 -9.22
C PHE A 95 2.21 -29.15 -9.09
N GLY A 96 1.02 -28.83 -9.55
CA GLY A 96 -0.08 -29.78 -9.75
C GLY A 96 -0.99 -29.99 -8.54
N LEU A 97 -1.39 -28.93 -7.85
CA LEU A 97 -2.44 -28.99 -6.82
C LEU A 97 -3.75 -29.48 -7.43
N GLN A 98 -4.42 -30.37 -6.73
CA GLN A 98 -5.70 -30.87 -7.15
C GLN A 98 -6.76 -29.75 -7.24
N LYS A 99 -7.43 -29.64 -8.40
CA LYS A 99 -8.49 -28.66 -8.58
C LYS A 99 -9.60 -28.85 -7.54
N LYS A 100 -10.06 -27.76 -6.94
CA LYS A 100 -11.17 -27.73 -5.97
C LYS A 100 -12.05 -26.52 -6.27
N GLU A 101 -13.34 -26.74 -6.29
CA GLU A 101 -14.35 -25.69 -6.43
C GLU A 101 -15.01 -25.47 -5.07
N GLU A 102 -14.89 -24.27 -4.53
CA GLU A 102 -15.41 -23.95 -3.19
C GLU A 102 -15.75 -22.46 -3.07
N ASN A 103 -16.88 -22.19 -2.45
CA ASN A 103 -17.27 -20.83 -2.09
C ASN A 103 -16.64 -20.46 -0.73
N LEU A 104 -16.01 -19.29 -0.69
CA LEU A 104 -15.32 -18.78 0.50
C LEU A 104 -15.78 -17.35 0.82
N ALA A 105 -15.82 -17.01 2.09
CA ALA A 105 -15.79 -15.61 2.46
C ALA A 105 -14.36 -15.06 2.28
N ALA A 106 -14.24 -13.79 1.87
CA ALA A 106 -12.94 -13.18 1.58
C ALA A 106 -11.92 -13.35 2.72
N TYR A 107 -12.36 -13.26 3.98
CA TYR A 107 -11.51 -13.46 5.15
C TYR A 107 -11.05 -14.91 5.39
N GLN A 108 -11.59 -15.88 4.66
CA GLN A 108 -11.18 -17.29 4.71
C GLN A 108 -10.15 -17.66 3.64
N MET A 109 -10.02 -16.84 2.61
CA MET A 109 -9.21 -17.16 1.42
C MET A 109 -7.76 -17.50 1.77
N ALA A 110 -7.08 -16.68 2.57
CA ALA A 110 -5.69 -16.93 2.94
C ALA A 110 -5.52 -18.26 3.70
N ALA A 111 -6.48 -18.60 4.57
CA ALA A 111 -6.47 -19.87 5.30
C ALA A 111 -6.68 -21.09 4.38
N GLU A 112 -7.54 -20.97 3.35
CA GLU A 112 -7.72 -22.02 2.34
C GLU A 112 -6.46 -22.19 1.50
N VAL A 113 -5.82 -21.10 1.06
CA VAL A 113 -4.56 -21.18 0.33
C VAL A 113 -3.50 -21.93 1.13
N MET A 114 -3.32 -21.57 2.41
CA MET A 114 -2.38 -22.24 3.32
C MET A 114 -2.72 -23.73 3.52
N ASP A 115 -4.01 -24.05 3.69
CA ASP A 115 -4.48 -25.45 3.81
C ASP A 115 -4.10 -26.26 2.56
N ARG A 116 -4.31 -25.71 1.39
CA ARG A 116 -4.02 -26.31 0.08
C ARG A 116 -2.54 -26.67 -0.11
N VAL A 117 -1.65 -25.86 0.44
CA VAL A 117 -0.19 -26.09 0.39
C VAL A 117 0.36 -26.77 1.65
N GLY A 118 -0.51 -27.29 2.51
CA GLY A 118 -0.11 -28.08 3.70
C GLY A 118 0.42 -27.23 4.86
N ILE A 119 0.15 -25.94 4.89
CA ILE A 119 0.54 -25.03 5.99
C ILE A 119 -0.63 -24.91 6.97
N HIS A 120 -0.45 -25.44 8.17
CA HIS A 120 -1.48 -25.45 9.23
C HIS A 120 -1.03 -24.70 10.48
N GLU A 121 -0.29 -23.64 10.32
CA GLU A 121 0.22 -22.80 11.39
C GLU A 121 -0.60 -21.51 11.53
N GLY A 122 -0.45 -20.84 12.68
CA GLY A 122 -1.19 -19.62 12.98
C GLY A 122 -2.61 -19.89 13.51
N THR A 123 -2.96 -19.25 14.62
CA THR A 123 -4.20 -19.53 15.36
C THR A 123 -5.45 -19.29 14.52
N ILE A 124 -5.52 -18.17 13.83
CA ILE A 124 -6.67 -17.81 13.00
C ILE A 124 -6.76 -18.71 11.76
N PHE A 125 -5.65 -19.02 11.09
CA PHE A 125 -5.66 -19.92 9.94
C PHE A 125 -6.13 -21.31 10.30
N ARG A 126 -5.60 -21.88 11.39
CA ARG A 126 -6.06 -23.19 11.91
C ARG A 126 -7.53 -23.17 12.30
N TYR A 127 -8.00 -22.07 12.89
CA TYR A 127 -9.41 -21.92 13.20
C TYR A 127 -10.28 -22.00 11.94
N HIS A 128 -9.96 -21.21 10.91
CA HIS A 128 -10.67 -21.24 9.63
C HIS A 128 -10.64 -22.62 8.99
N GLN A 129 -9.46 -23.24 8.90
CA GLN A 129 -9.28 -24.56 8.31
C GLN A 129 -10.13 -25.64 9.02
N ALA A 130 -10.16 -25.63 10.35
CA ALA A 130 -10.82 -26.66 11.14
C ALA A 130 -12.31 -26.41 11.41
N ARG A 131 -12.77 -25.17 11.42
CA ARG A 131 -14.07 -24.79 11.98
C ARG A 131 -15.01 -24.10 11.03
N ARG A 132 -14.60 -23.69 9.83
CA ARG A 132 -15.42 -22.88 8.89
C ARG A 132 -16.80 -23.46 8.58
N ASN A 133 -16.98 -24.78 8.65
CA ASN A 133 -18.25 -25.46 8.37
C ASN A 133 -19.06 -25.79 9.65
N THR A 134 -18.65 -25.27 10.81
CA THR A 134 -19.37 -25.53 12.08
C THR A 134 -20.45 -24.49 12.32
N LYS A 135 -21.51 -24.91 13.03
CA LYS A 135 -22.71 -24.09 13.31
C LYS A 135 -22.37 -22.77 14.04
N ASN A 136 -21.41 -22.79 14.95
CA ASN A 136 -21.06 -21.66 15.79
C ASN A 136 -19.83 -20.88 15.26
N TYR A 137 -19.44 -21.13 14.01
CA TYR A 137 -18.20 -20.59 13.43
C TYR A 137 -18.00 -19.09 13.65
N GLN A 138 -19.01 -18.25 13.36
CA GLN A 138 -18.89 -16.79 13.50
C GLN A 138 -18.73 -16.36 14.97
N VAL A 139 -19.53 -16.89 15.85
CA VAL A 139 -19.51 -16.55 17.28
C VAL A 139 -18.18 -16.95 17.93
N ASP A 140 -17.72 -18.15 17.59
CA ASP A 140 -16.42 -18.64 18.10
C ASP A 140 -15.26 -17.84 17.52
N LEU A 141 -15.34 -17.41 16.24
CA LEU A 141 -14.35 -16.55 15.61
C LEU A 141 -14.27 -15.18 16.28
N GLU A 142 -15.42 -14.54 16.51
CA GLU A 142 -15.48 -13.23 17.20
C GLU A 142 -14.91 -13.35 18.62
N THR A 143 -15.22 -14.43 19.33
CA THR A 143 -14.69 -14.69 20.68
C THR A 143 -13.16 -14.85 20.64
N LEU A 144 -12.65 -15.62 19.67
CA LEU A 144 -11.22 -15.82 19.50
C LEU A 144 -10.50 -14.51 19.13
N GLN A 145 -11.07 -13.73 18.22
CA GLN A 145 -10.52 -12.42 17.85
C GLN A 145 -10.50 -11.47 19.04
N TYR A 146 -11.56 -11.44 19.85
CA TYR A 146 -11.60 -10.63 21.05
C TYR A 146 -10.48 -11.03 22.04
N ASP A 147 -10.33 -12.34 22.30
CA ASP A 147 -9.27 -12.84 23.20
C ASP A 147 -7.87 -12.44 22.73
N LEU A 148 -7.61 -12.52 21.42
CA LEU A 148 -6.30 -12.18 20.84
C LEU A 148 -5.98 -10.68 20.88
N LEU A 149 -6.98 -9.82 20.66
CA LEU A 149 -6.78 -8.37 20.47
C LEU A 149 -6.96 -7.58 21.78
N TYR A 150 -7.94 -7.95 22.59
CA TYR A 150 -8.41 -7.16 23.74
C TYR A 150 -8.52 -7.96 25.04
N GLY A 151 -8.60 -9.30 24.97
CA GLY A 151 -8.77 -10.18 26.10
C GLY A 151 -7.46 -10.54 26.80
N GLU A 152 -7.55 -11.56 27.65
CA GLU A 152 -6.44 -12.07 28.47
C GLU A 152 -5.53 -13.04 27.72
N ARG A 153 -5.75 -13.23 26.42
CA ARG A 153 -4.98 -14.15 25.55
C ARG A 153 -4.97 -15.60 26.03
N TYR A 154 -6.09 -16.09 26.53
CA TYR A 154 -6.21 -17.47 26.98
C TYR A 154 -5.80 -18.49 25.93
N SER A 155 -6.00 -18.18 24.64
CA SER A 155 -5.54 -18.99 23.50
C SER A 155 -4.04 -19.21 23.47
N TYR A 156 -3.25 -18.39 24.18
CA TYR A 156 -1.79 -18.44 24.29
C TYR A 156 -1.29 -18.57 25.73
N GLY A 157 -2.18 -19.00 26.66
CA GLY A 157 -1.80 -19.13 28.06
C GLY A 157 -1.57 -17.83 28.80
N GLY A 158 -2.13 -16.71 28.31
CA GLY A 158 -2.01 -15.38 28.92
C GLY A 158 -0.82 -14.56 28.44
N GLU A 159 0.00 -15.09 27.54
CA GLU A 159 1.18 -14.40 27.03
C GLU A 159 1.05 -14.11 25.51
N SER A 160 1.75 -13.10 25.01
CA SER A 160 1.80 -12.86 23.57
C SER A 160 2.86 -13.77 22.93
N PRO A 161 2.49 -14.65 21.99
CA PRO A 161 3.45 -15.48 21.28
C PRO A 161 4.27 -14.70 20.23
N TYR A 162 3.90 -13.45 19.98
CA TYR A 162 4.50 -12.62 18.93
C TYR A 162 5.38 -11.53 19.51
N LEU A 163 6.58 -11.43 19.01
CA LEU A 163 7.45 -10.29 19.24
C LEU A 163 7.09 -9.17 18.25
N ARG A 164 7.18 -7.92 18.72
CA ARG A 164 7.06 -6.78 17.80
C ARG A 164 8.17 -6.84 16.74
N THR A 165 7.78 -6.80 15.50
CA THR A 165 8.71 -6.66 14.39
C THR A 165 8.74 -5.20 13.93
N ARG A 166 9.88 -4.79 13.35
CA ARG A 166 10.02 -3.48 12.70
C ARG A 166 9.80 -3.57 11.18
N MET A 167 9.11 -4.59 10.73
CA MET A 167 8.81 -4.75 9.31
C MET A 167 7.85 -3.65 8.86
N ARG A 168 8.27 -2.87 7.89
CA ARG A 168 7.49 -1.83 7.25
C ARG A 168 7.57 -2.03 5.75
N MET A 169 6.49 -1.83 5.04
CA MET A 169 6.44 -1.91 3.59
C MET A 169 6.26 -0.51 2.99
N GLY A 170 7.11 -0.17 2.02
CA GLY A 170 6.98 1.07 1.24
C GLY A 170 7.38 2.36 1.95
N ILE A 171 7.99 2.29 3.15
CA ILE A 171 8.41 3.47 3.91
C ILE A 171 9.81 3.26 4.46
N TYR A 172 10.71 4.17 4.12
CA TYR A 172 11.98 4.35 4.79
C TYR A 172 11.90 5.61 5.66
N ASP A 173 12.51 5.56 6.84
CA ASP A 173 12.56 6.71 7.72
C ASP A 173 13.51 7.76 7.14
N VAL A 174 12.99 8.96 6.92
CA VAL A 174 13.82 10.12 6.56
C VAL A 174 14.63 10.53 7.76
N THR A 175 15.96 10.56 7.61
CA THR A 175 16.86 11.06 8.67
C THR A 175 17.35 12.45 8.35
N LEU A 176 17.72 13.19 9.39
CA LEU A 176 18.44 14.45 9.33
C LEU A 176 19.75 14.31 10.12
N ASP A 177 20.87 14.47 9.45
CA ASP A 177 22.19 14.20 10.06
C ASP A 177 22.95 15.48 10.37
N SER A 178 23.01 16.41 9.42
CA SER A 178 23.74 17.68 9.57
C SER A 178 23.28 18.74 8.58
N ILE A 179 23.71 19.97 8.83
CA ILE A 179 23.57 21.09 7.91
C ILE A 179 24.97 21.62 7.61
N GLN A 180 25.22 21.88 6.34
CA GLN A 180 26.46 22.49 5.86
C GLN A 180 26.16 23.85 5.26
N CYS A 181 26.80 24.93 5.76
CA CYS A 181 26.75 26.24 5.11
C CYS A 181 27.59 26.22 3.84
N ILE A 182 26.97 26.60 2.73
CA ILE A 182 27.63 26.71 1.42
C ILE A 182 27.97 28.16 1.10
N SER A 183 27.07 29.07 1.46
CA SER A 183 27.27 30.50 1.29
C SER A 183 26.63 31.26 2.44
N GLU A 184 27.43 31.96 3.24
CA GLU A 184 26.94 32.84 4.30
C GLU A 184 26.23 34.08 3.73
N THR A 185 26.74 34.60 2.60
CA THR A 185 26.19 35.81 1.96
C THR A 185 24.79 35.57 1.41
N ASP A 186 24.57 34.39 0.80
CA ASP A 186 23.30 34.04 0.17
C ASP A 186 22.46 33.15 1.11
N HIS A 187 22.90 32.92 2.33
CA HIS A 187 22.26 32.01 3.29
C HIS A 187 21.87 30.68 2.62
N THR A 188 22.86 30.04 2.00
CA THR A 188 22.66 28.75 1.29
C THR A 188 23.18 27.60 2.13
N TYR A 189 22.34 26.61 2.34
CA TYR A 189 22.65 25.45 3.18
C TYR A 189 22.31 24.14 2.48
N TYR A 190 23.20 23.16 2.63
CA TYR A 190 22.90 21.77 2.37
C TYR A 190 22.40 21.07 3.65
N ILE A 191 21.21 20.51 3.54
CA ILE A 191 20.62 19.63 4.58
C ILE A 191 21.02 18.21 4.21
N LYS A 192 21.76 17.55 5.09
CA LYS A 192 22.23 16.17 4.92
C LYS A 192 21.38 15.21 5.72
N GLY A 193 21.11 14.04 5.13
CA GLY A 193 20.30 12.98 5.73
C GLY A 193 20.18 11.78 4.81
N THR A 194 19.10 11.01 4.94
CA THR A 194 18.82 9.84 4.09
C THR A 194 17.37 9.84 3.61
N GLU A 195 17.13 9.09 2.55
CA GLU A 195 15.81 8.83 1.97
C GLU A 195 15.07 10.09 1.49
N PHE A 196 15.79 11.11 1.08
CA PHE A 196 15.20 12.29 0.43
C PHE A 196 14.71 11.93 -0.96
N THR A 197 13.60 12.55 -1.36
CA THR A 197 12.99 12.41 -2.68
C THR A 197 12.76 13.80 -3.30
N PRO A 198 12.46 13.91 -4.60
CA PRO A 198 12.05 15.18 -5.20
C PRO A 198 10.83 15.84 -4.56
N SER A 199 10.08 15.08 -3.75
CA SER A 199 8.92 15.57 -2.99
C SER A 199 9.24 15.93 -1.53
N SER A 200 10.53 15.93 -1.15
CA SER A 200 10.98 16.36 0.17
C SER A 200 11.00 17.88 0.27
N GLU A 201 10.38 18.41 1.32
CA GLU A 201 10.38 19.85 1.62
C GLU A 201 10.82 20.10 3.06
N VAL A 202 11.60 21.15 3.23
CA VAL A 202 12.09 21.60 4.52
C VAL A 202 11.06 22.47 5.22
N LYS A 203 10.85 22.20 6.51
CA LYS A 203 10.17 23.09 7.44
C LYS A 203 11.17 23.62 8.45
N LEU A 204 11.23 24.94 8.61
CA LEU A 204 12.04 25.62 9.61
C LEU A 204 11.11 26.40 10.55
N ASN A 205 11.15 26.12 11.84
CA ASN A 205 10.28 26.72 12.86
C ASN A 205 8.79 26.63 12.55
N GLY A 206 8.40 25.58 11.80
CA GLY A 206 7.01 25.39 11.37
C GLY A 206 6.62 26.03 10.03
N GLU A 207 7.47 26.87 9.45
CA GLU A 207 7.26 27.49 8.15
C GLU A 207 7.88 26.69 7.01
N TRP A 208 7.26 26.69 5.84
CA TRP A 208 7.73 26.00 4.66
C TRP A 208 8.80 26.83 3.93
N TYR A 209 9.83 26.13 3.47
CA TYR A 209 10.92 26.75 2.69
C TYR A 209 11.06 26.09 1.33
N ASP A 210 11.34 26.90 0.31
CA ASP A 210 11.66 26.41 -1.00
C ASP A 210 12.88 25.48 -0.91
N THR A 211 12.67 24.25 -1.29
CA THR A 211 13.63 23.16 -1.12
C THR A 211 14.03 22.62 -2.48
N VAL A 212 15.31 22.61 -2.76
CA VAL A 212 15.87 21.99 -3.96
C VAL A 212 16.35 20.58 -3.60
N TYR A 213 15.82 19.59 -4.27
CA TYR A 213 16.31 18.21 -4.19
C TYR A 213 17.61 18.09 -4.99
N VAL A 214 18.70 17.76 -4.33
CA VAL A 214 20.01 17.54 -4.98
C VAL A 214 20.22 16.05 -5.27
N ASN A 215 20.01 15.21 -4.26
CA ASN A 215 20.11 13.74 -4.34
C ASN A 215 19.47 13.11 -3.10
N PRO A 216 19.38 11.75 -2.99
CA PRO A 216 18.74 11.09 -1.86
C PRO A 216 19.32 11.39 -0.47
N THR A 217 20.49 12.01 -0.40
CA THR A 217 21.15 12.37 0.86
C THR A 217 21.36 13.87 1.06
N THR A 218 20.84 14.70 0.13
CA THR A 218 21.11 16.14 0.16
C THR A 218 19.91 16.93 -0.36
N LEU A 219 19.44 17.86 0.45
CA LEU A 219 18.54 18.94 0.05
C LEU A 219 19.29 20.26 0.14
N MET A 220 18.82 21.29 -0.56
CA MET A 220 19.35 22.64 -0.48
C MET A 220 18.21 23.63 -0.18
N ILE A 221 18.48 24.57 0.73
CA ILE A 221 17.63 25.73 1.00
C ILE A 221 18.47 27.01 0.87
N THR A 222 17.81 28.10 0.51
CA THR A 222 18.48 29.41 0.30
C THR A 222 17.64 30.53 0.89
N GLY A 223 18.29 31.68 1.17
CA GLY A 223 17.60 32.93 1.48
C GLY A 223 17.04 33.02 2.90
N THR A 224 17.47 32.16 3.81
CA THR A 224 17.12 32.26 5.21
C THR A 224 18.36 32.10 6.09
N GLU A 225 18.50 32.97 7.09
CA GLU A 225 19.54 32.83 8.10
C GLU A 225 19.10 31.79 9.13
N LEU A 226 19.98 30.82 9.42
CA LEU A 226 19.77 29.86 10.48
C LEU A 226 20.31 30.41 11.80
N ASN A 227 19.59 30.18 12.88
CA ASN A 227 19.98 30.58 14.22
C ASN A 227 20.05 29.36 15.14
N ASP A 228 20.81 29.50 16.25
CA ASP A 228 20.80 28.48 17.28
C ASP A 228 19.38 28.22 17.79
N PHE A 229 19.06 26.95 17.99
CA PHE A 229 17.75 26.44 18.41
C PHE A 229 16.64 26.48 17.35
N ASP A 230 16.91 26.91 16.13
CA ASP A 230 15.96 26.75 15.05
C ASP A 230 15.57 25.27 14.87
N ARG A 231 14.27 25.01 14.66
CA ARG A 231 13.72 23.67 14.51
C ARG A 231 13.58 23.30 13.06
N LEU A 232 14.30 22.29 12.63
CA LEU A 232 14.29 21.77 11.27
C LEU A 232 13.55 20.43 11.20
N ALA A 233 12.72 20.26 10.20
CA ALA A 233 12.15 18.97 9.80
C ALA A 233 12.13 18.86 8.27
N VAL A 234 12.15 17.64 7.75
CA VAL A 234 11.89 17.33 6.35
C VAL A 234 10.58 16.54 6.26
N ILE A 235 9.68 16.99 5.39
CA ILE A 235 8.38 16.39 5.16
C ILE A 235 8.33 15.89 3.72
N GLN A 236 7.96 14.62 3.54
CA GLN A 236 7.60 14.08 2.23
C GLN A 236 6.18 14.53 1.90
N ARG A 237 5.98 15.14 0.75
CA ARG A 237 4.66 15.65 0.32
C ARG A 237 4.16 14.92 -0.92
N SER A 238 2.84 14.79 -1.04
CA SER A 238 2.22 14.22 -2.24
C SER A 238 2.43 15.14 -3.46
N ASN A 239 2.44 14.55 -4.64
CA ASN A 239 2.47 15.31 -5.90
C ASN A 239 1.09 15.89 -6.29
N SER A 240 0.06 15.63 -5.47
CA SER A 240 -1.27 16.20 -5.70
C SER A 240 -1.28 17.73 -5.49
N SER A 241 -2.27 18.40 -6.04
CA SER A 241 -2.45 19.85 -5.87
C SER A 241 -2.56 20.28 -4.40
N THR A 242 -3.02 19.40 -3.53
CA THR A 242 -3.14 19.65 -2.09
C THR A 242 -1.81 19.49 -1.34
N ARG A 243 -0.79 18.87 -1.95
CA ARG A 243 0.54 18.63 -1.39
C ARG A 243 0.48 18.11 0.06
N LYS A 244 -0.33 17.09 0.29
CA LYS A 244 -0.51 16.51 1.64
C LYS A 244 0.81 15.97 2.19
N PRO A 245 1.12 16.19 3.48
CA PRO A 245 2.21 15.51 4.16
C PRO A 245 1.99 13.98 4.14
N LEU A 246 2.99 13.23 3.69
CA LEU A 246 2.98 11.75 3.64
C LEU A 246 3.80 11.16 4.79
N SER A 247 4.93 11.78 5.09
CA SER A 247 5.78 11.43 6.22
C SER A 247 6.57 12.65 6.69
N LYS A 248 7.12 12.59 7.90
CA LYS A 248 7.89 13.66 8.50
C LYS A 248 9.08 13.06 9.25
N SER A 249 10.27 13.65 9.06
CA SER A 249 11.41 13.39 9.95
C SER A 249 11.12 13.87 11.37
N TYR A 250 11.90 13.43 12.33
CA TYR A 250 11.89 14.07 13.64
C TYR A 250 12.34 15.52 13.53
N ASP A 251 11.73 16.40 14.33
CA ASP A 251 12.21 17.77 14.49
C ASP A 251 13.60 17.76 15.15
N ARG A 252 14.52 18.53 14.59
CA ARG A 252 15.88 18.67 15.08
C ARG A 252 16.18 20.14 15.38
N SER A 253 16.82 20.41 16.49
CA SER A 253 17.31 21.77 16.79
C SER A 253 18.68 21.99 16.16
N CYS A 254 18.87 23.17 15.56
CA CYS A 254 20.12 23.59 14.94
C CYS A 254 21.07 24.21 15.98
N TYR A 255 22.37 23.91 15.88
CA TYR A 255 23.43 24.53 16.67
C TYR A 255 24.61 24.86 15.78
N ALA A 256 25.07 26.10 15.80
CA ALA A 256 26.21 26.53 15.03
C ALA A 256 27.51 25.89 15.53
N LEU A 257 28.29 25.30 14.63
CA LEU A 257 29.66 24.84 14.87
C LEU A 257 30.64 25.79 14.20
N TYR A 258 30.98 26.86 14.89
CA TYR A 258 31.78 27.98 14.36
C TYR A 258 33.15 27.59 13.82
N SER A 259 33.71 26.42 14.19
CA SER A 259 35.03 26.01 13.71
C SER A 259 35.05 25.31 12.34
N GLU A 260 33.89 24.96 11.74
CA GLU A 260 33.84 24.13 10.57
C GLU A 260 32.82 24.57 9.50
N ASN A 261 32.21 25.74 9.62
CA ASN A 261 31.06 26.18 8.77
C ASN A 261 29.92 25.12 8.71
N LYS A 262 29.66 24.47 9.83
CA LYS A 262 28.67 23.42 9.94
C LYS A 262 27.71 23.71 11.08
N TRP A 263 26.51 23.17 10.93
CA TRP A 263 25.49 23.15 11.97
C TRP A 263 25.28 21.73 12.44
N LYS A 264 25.21 21.55 13.75
CA LYS A 264 24.84 20.28 14.36
C LYS A 264 23.33 20.24 14.55
N LEU A 265 22.75 19.05 14.31
CA LEU A 265 21.36 18.76 14.59
C LEU A 265 21.25 17.88 15.83
N ASN A 266 20.52 18.31 16.82
CA ASN A 266 20.25 17.53 18.03
C ASN A 266 18.80 17.05 18.05
N ASN A 267 18.54 15.93 18.69
CA ASN A 267 17.18 15.48 18.99
C ASN A 267 16.49 16.47 19.93
N ASN A 268 15.25 16.81 19.67
CA ASN A 268 14.39 17.56 20.60
C ASN A 268 13.94 16.62 21.74
N THR A 269 14.86 16.18 22.59
CA THR A 269 14.51 15.40 23.79
C THR A 269 14.52 16.26 25.06
N ASP A 270 14.77 17.56 24.94
CA ASP A 270 14.78 18.49 26.08
C ASP A 270 13.62 19.48 25.99
N THR A 271 12.39 19.01 26.22
CA THR A 271 11.32 19.81 26.78
C THR A 271 10.50 18.91 27.69
N GLU A 272 10.92 18.78 28.93
CA GLU A 272 9.97 18.64 30.01
C GLU A 272 9.17 19.94 30.21
#